data_524136303f83d509845ae2cd60f56ace
#
_entry.id   524136303f83d509845ae2cd60f56ace
#
_cell.length_a   1.000
_cell.length_b   1.000
_cell.length_c   1.000
_cell.angle_alpha   90.00
_cell.angle_beta   90.00
_cell.angle_gamma   90.00
#
_symmetry.space_group_name_H-M   'P 1'
#
loop_
_entity.id
_entity.type
_entity.pdbx_description
1 polymer ?
#
loop_
_entity_poly.entity_id
_entity_poly.type
_entity_poly.pdbx_seq_one_letter_code
_entity_poly.pdbx_strand_id
1 'polypeptide(L)'
;MIPILTMPEDDKTHPIPDLTGYITEGQIVLDRYLDQQGVYPPISVLPSLSRLMKDGIGEGYTRADHADVSNQLFASYAKVNDARDLASVIGEEELGETDKLYLDFGAHFEKEFLGQGPNEDRTIDQSLDLGWRLLSILPREELDRVDEAGNLYFDGSPFPWKLADDFDEDKRWGYPKWKVLLGKLTGKGRKCD
;
A
#
# COMPACT_ATOMS: atom_id res chain seq x y z
N MET A 1 18.13 -17.06 -7.57
CA MET A 1 17.25 -18.24 -7.74
C MET A 1 15.97 -17.99 -6.99
N ILE A 2 14.81 -18.18 -7.64
CA ILE A 2 13.48 -18.01 -7.01
C ILE A 2 12.85 -19.40 -6.94
N PRO A 3 12.84 -20.07 -5.77
CA PRO A 3 12.14 -21.33 -5.59
C PRO A 3 10.63 -21.10 -5.56
N ILE A 4 9.87 -21.97 -6.23
CA ILE A 4 8.41 -21.95 -6.21
C ILE A 4 7.93 -23.21 -5.49
N LEU A 5 7.09 -23.01 -4.49
CA LEU A 5 6.55 -24.10 -3.67
C LEU A 5 5.02 -24.08 -3.73
N THR A 6 4.44 -25.27 -3.66
CA THR A 6 3.00 -25.43 -3.44
C THR A 6 2.74 -25.68 -1.96
N MET A 7 1.66 -25.13 -1.44
CA MET A 7 1.19 -25.39 -0.07
C MET A 7 -0.03 -26.30 -0.14
N PRO A 8 0.10 -27.58 0.27
CA PRO A 8 -1.05 -28.47 0.33
C PRO A 8 -2.11 -27.89 1.29
N GLU A 9 -3.36 -27.84 0.85
CA GLU A 9 -4.49 -27.33 1.65
C GLU A 9 -4.33 -25.89 2.14
N ASP A 10 -3.48 -25.09 1.47
CA ASP A 10 -3.08 -23.73 1.87
C ASP A 10 -2.43 -23.65 3.26
N ASP A 11 -1.90 -24.78 3.75
CA ASP A 11 -1.24 -24.88 5.05
C ASP A 11 0.17 -24.24 5.01
N LYS A 12 0.24 -23.01 5.54
CA LYS A 12 1.48 -22.24 5.68
C LYS A 12 2.42 -22.84 6.76
N THR A 13 1.87 -23.65 7.68
CA THR A 13 2.63 -24.26 8.79
C THR A 13 3.26 -25.60 8.41
N HIS A 14 2.97 -26.10 7.21
CA HIS A 14 3.63 -27.30 6.70
C HIS A 14 5.15 -27.12 6.68
N PRO A 15 5.94 -28.11 7.13
CA PRO A 15 7.40 -27.97 7.30
C PRO A 15 8.17 -27.46 6.09
N ILE A 16 7.73 -27.78 4.88
CA ILE A 16 8.45 -27.36 3.65
C ILE A 16 8.32 -25.83 3.42
N PRO A 17 7.13 -25.21 3.34
CA PRO A 17 7.02 -23.76 3.20
C PRO A 17 7.58 -23.03 4.42
N ASP A 18 7.35 -23.51 5.63
CA ASP A 18 7.85 -22.87 6.85
C ASP A 18 9.40 -22.83 6.87
N LEU A 19 10.07 -23.97 6.70
CA LEU A 19 11.54 -24.02 6.68
C LEU A 19 12.13 -23.24 5.49
N THR A 20 11.48 -23.24 4.34
CA THR A 20 11.93 -22.45 3.18
C THR A 20 11.90 -20.96 3.48
N GLY A 21 10.91 -20.48 4.22
CA GLY A 21 10.84 -19.10 4.70
C GLY A 21 12.02 -18.69 5.58
N TYR A 22 12.63 -19.62 6.33
CA TYR A 22 13.83 -19.35 7.09
C TYR A 22 15.12 -19.35 6.27
N ILE A 23 15.17 -20.12 5.20
CA ILE A 23 16.37 -20.27 4.35
C ILE A 23 16.49 -19.13 3.35
N THR A 24 15.35 -18.59 2.88
CA THR A 24 15.30 -17.53 1.87
C THR A 24 15.31 -16.13 2.50
N GLU A 25 15.78 -15.14 1.75
CA GLU A 25 15.80 -13.73 2.19
C GLU A 25 14.43 -13.05 2.15
N GLY A 26 13.44 -13.70 1.57
CA GLY A 26 12.07 -13.22 1.51
C GLY A 26 11.14 -14.26 0.93
N GLN A 27 9.85 -14.01 1.07
CA GLN A 27 8.80 -14.85 0.52
C GLN A 27 7.63 -14.01 -0.01
N ILE A 28 7.04 -14.47 -1.09
CA ILE A 28 5.78 -13.95 -1.63
C ILE A 28 4.77 -15.09 -1.52
N VAL A 29 3.70 -14.83 -0.79
CA VAL A 29 2.61 -15.79 -0.57
C VAL A 29 1.43 -15.40 -1.44
N LEU A 30 0.91 -16.35 -2.21
CA LEU A 30 -0.30 -16.16 -3.02
C LEU A 30 -1.51 -16.69 -2.25
N ASP A 31 -2.65 -16.03 -2.43
CA ASP A 31 -3.90 -16.34 -1.74
C ASP A 31 -5.02 -16.62 -2.74
N ARG A 32 -5.65 -17.80 -2.59
CA ARG A 32 -6.76 -18.21 -3.47
C ARG A 32 -8.01 -17.35 -3.31
N TYR A 33 -8.22 -16.82 -2.10
CA TYR A 33 -9.36 -15.95 -1.83
C TYR A 33 -9.28 -14.66 -2.65
N LEU A 34 -8.10 -14.03 -2.72
CA LEU A 34 -7.88 -12.84 -3.55
C LEU A 34 -8.06 -13.14 -5.04
N ASP A 35 -7.60 -14.32 -5.50
CA ASP A 35 -7.80 -14.77 -6.88
C ASP A 35 -9.29 -14.93 -7.22
N GLN A 36 -10.05 -15.54 -6.31
CA GLN A 36 -11.50 -15.69 -6.47
C GLN A 36 -12.27 -14.36 -6.50
N GLN A 37 -11.74 -13.34 -5.84
CA GLN A 37 -12.25 -11.98 -5.90
C GLN A 37 -11.82 -11.21 -7.16
N GLY A 38 -11.00 -11.82 -8.00
CA GLY A 38 -10.50 -11.19 -9.23
C GLY A 38 -9.35 -10.21 -9.00
N VAL A 39 -8.70 -10.26 -7.84
CA VAL A 39 -7.48 -9.48 -7.55
C VAL A 39 -6.29 -10.19 -8.15
N TYR A 40 -5.63 -9.58 -9.12
CA TYR A 40 -4.47 -10.16 -9.77
C TYR A 40 -3.32 -9.15 -9.88
N PRO A 41 -2.08 -9.51 -9.45
CA PRO A 41 -1.66 -10.78 -8.84
C PRO A 41 -2.24 -10.97 -7.42
N PRO A 42 -2.65 -12.20 -7.04
CA PRO A 42 -3.32 -12.47 -5.77
C PRO A 42 -2.32 -12.61 -4.62
N ILE A 43 -1.57 -11.55 -4.33
CA ILE A 43 -0.50 -11.53 -3.33
C ILE A 43 -1.09 -11.27 -1.93
N SER A 44 -0.90 -12.23 -1.02
CA SER A 44 -1.21 -12.04 0.39
C SER A 44 -0.11 -11.22 1.05
N VAL A 45 -0.40 -9.96 1.36
CA VAL A 45 0.59 -8.97 1.83
C VAL A 45 1.15 -9.32 3.19
N LEU A 46 0.30 -9.67 4.17
CA LEU A 46 0.71 -9.83 5.56
C LEU A 46 1.72 -10.97 5.80
N PRO A 47 1.57 -12.17 5.19
CA PRO A 47 2.56 -13.23 5.31
C PRO A 47 3.74 -13.08 4.36
N SER A 48 3.66 -12.15 3.40
CA SER A 48 4.77 -11.86 2.49
C SER A 48 5.78 -10.92 3.15
N LEU A 49 7.06 -11.17 2.94
CA LEU A 49 8.11 -10.36 3.54
C LEU A 49 9.39 -10.38 2.70
N SER A 50 10.21 -9.34 2.89
CA SER A 50 11.60 -9.28 2.42
C SER A 50 12.48 -8.77 3.56
N ARG A 51 13.51 -9.54 3.92
CA ARG A 51 14.47 -9.16 4.97
C ARG A 51 15.41 -8.06 4.50
N LEU A 52 15.72 -8.05 3.21
CA LEU A 52 16.66 -7.09 2.61
C LEU A 52 16.02 -5.78 2.16
N MET A 53 14.69 -5.68 2.25
CA MET A 53 13.97 -4.49 1.77
C MET A 53 14.44 -3.20 2.45
N LYS A 54 14.75 -3.27 3.75
CA LYS A 54 15.20 -2.12 4.55
C LYS A 54 16.47 -1.48 4.02
N ASP A 55 17.36 -2.29 3.43
CA ASP A 55 18.65 -1.85 2.90
C ASP A 55 18.54 -1.32 1.46
N GLY A 56 17.41 -1.53 0.81
CA GLY A 56 17.14 -1.15 -0.58
C GLY A 56 16.15 -0.02 -0.76
N ILE A 57 15.67 0.62 0.32
CA ILE A 57 14.69 1.71 0.27
C ILE A 57 15.19 2.96 0.99
N GLY A 58 14.59 4.11 0.65
CA GLY A 58 14.91 5.40 1.26
C GLY A 58 15.94 6.19 0.49
N GLU A 59 16.58 7.14 1.17
CA GLU A 59 17.49 8.11 0.55
C GLU A 59 18.64 7.44 -0.21
N GLY A 60 18.78 7.78 -1.48
CA GLY A 60 19.80 7.20 -2.39
C GLY A 60 19.31 6.02 -3.24
N TYR A 61 18.22 5.38 -2.86
CA TYR A 61 17.60 4.28 -3.61
C TYR A 61 16.19 4.61 -4.13
N THR A 62 15.35 5.12 -3.22
CA THR A 62 13.97 5.47 -3.51
C THR A 62 13.61 6.79 -2.83
N ARG A 63 12.34 7.16 -2.84
CA ARG A 63 11.83 8.34 -2.16
C ARG A 63 11.98 8.20 -0.63
N ALA A 64 12.29 9.30 0.06
CA ALA A 64 12.56 9.29 1.51
C ALA A 64 11.41 8.75 2.36
N ASP A 65 10.16 8.99 1.93
CA ASP A 65 8.94 8.55 2.61
C ASP A 65 8.56 7.08 2.35
N HIS A 66 9.36 6.33 1.55
CA HIS A 66 9.03 4.95 1.16
C HIS A 66 8.85 4.04 2.37
N ALA A 67 9.74 4.12 3.36
CA ALA A 67 9.67 3.28 4.55
C ALA A 67 8.40 3.56 5.37
N ASP A 68 8.05 4.83 5.54
CA ASP A 68 6.90 5.24 6.35
C ASP A 68 5.59 4.86 5.67
N VAL A 69 5.46 5.14 4.37
CA VAL A 69 4.29 4.74 3.57
C VAL A 69 4.10 3.23 3.61
N SER A 70 5.15 2.44 3.38
CA SER A 70 5.05 0.98 3.38
C SER A 70 4.68 0.43 4.74
N ASN A 71 5.27 0.94 5.81
CA ASN A 71 4.95 0.53 7.18
C ASN A 71 3.51 0.90 7.57
N GLN A 72 3.03 2.08 7.15
CA GLN A 72 1.66 2.51 7.42
C GLN A 72 0.65 1.70 6.63
N LEU A 73 0.89 1.47 5.32
CA LEU A 73 0.03 0.61 4.50
C LEU A 73 -0.09 -0.80 5.08
N PHE A 74 1.03 -1.39 5.48
CA PHE A 74 1.06 -2.71 6.11
C PHE A 74 0.26 -2.75 7.41
N ALA A 75 0.46 -1.76 8.29
CA ALA A 75 -0.26 -1.67 9.57
C ALA A 75 -1.76 -1.43 9.35
N SER A 76 -2.13 -0.54 8.42
CA SER A 76 -3.53 -0.28 8.09
C SER A 76 -4.21 -1.51 7.50
N TYR A 77 -3.52 -2.26 6.62
CA TYR A 77 -4.08 -3.48 6.06
C TYR A 77 -4.21 -4.61 7.10
N ALA A 78 -3.36 -4.66 8.12
CA ALA A 78 -3.57 -5.58 9.26
C ALA A 78 -4.87 -5.25 10.01
N LYS A 79 -5.14 -3.97 10.29
CA LYS A 79 -6.39 -3.52 10.92
C LYS A 79 -7.64 -3.82 10.06
N VAL A 80 -7.50 -3.87 8.73
CA VAL A 80 -8.61 -4.32 7.85
C VAL A 80 -9.04 -5.74 8.17
N ASN A 81 -8.08 -6.66 8.39
CA ASN A 81 -8.42 -8.02 8.75
C ASN A 81 -9.11 -8.10 10.11
N ASP A 82 -8.62 -7.34 11.10
CA ASP A 82 -9.26 -7.25 12.42
C ASP A 82 -10.70 -6.73 12.29
N ALA A 83 -10.94 -5.71 11.45
CA ALA A 83 -12.27 -5.18 11.19
C ALA A 83 -13.18 -6.18 10.46
N ARG A 84 -12.65 -6.98 9.52
CA ARG A 84 -13.38 -8.06 8.84
C ARG A 84 -13.76 -9.18 9.81
N ASP A 85 -12.85 -9.57 10.68
CA ASP A 85 -13.09 -10.59 11.70
C ASP A 85 -14.20 -10.12 12.66
N LEU A 86 -14.15 -8.86 13.10
CA LEU A 86 -15.17 -8.24 13.92
C LEU A 86 -16.51 -8.18 13.19
N ALA A 87 -16.53 -7.74 11.92
CA ALA A 87 -17.73 -7.70 11.09
C ALA A 87 -18.40 -9.08 10.94
N SER A 88 -17.59 -10.13 10.85
CA SER A 88 -18.10 -11.50 10.74
C SER A 88 -18.86 -11.97 11.98
N VAL A 89 -18.57 -11.39 13.14
CA VAL A 89 -19.18 -11.75 14.43
C VAL A 89 -20.39 -10.88 14.75
N ILE A 90 -20.29 -9.56 14.60
CA ILE A 90 -21.33 -8.62 15.03
C ILE A 90 -22.17 -8.05 13.87
N GLY A 91 -21.72 -8.22 12.63
CA GLY A 91 -22.32 -7.61 11.43
C GLY A 91 -21.73 -6.24 11.10
N GLU A 92 -21.69 -5.92 9.81
CA GLU A 92 -21.13 -4.65 9.32
C GLU A 92 -21.90 -3.41 9.81
N GLU A 93 -23.20 -3.55 10.07
CA GLU A 93 -24.05 -2.44 10.52
C GLU A 93 -23.66 -1.95 11.91
N GLU A 94 -23.21 -2.84 12.77
CA GLU A 94 -22.82 -2.56 14.17
C GLU A 94 -21.36 -2.11 14.33
N LEU A 95 -20.59 -2.06 13.23
CA LEU A 95 -19.20 -1.60 13.27
C LEU A 95 -19.10 -0.10 13.58
N GLY A 96 -18.04 0.28 14.29
CA GLY A 96 -17.66 1.66 14.50
C GLY A 96 -17.36 2.38 13.17
N GLU A 97 -17.45 3.70 13.16
CA GLU A 97 -17.17 4.51 11.97
C GLU A 97 -15.74 4.29 11.45
N THR A 98 -14.78 4.15 12.37
CA THR A 98 -13.37 3.89 12.02
C THR A 98 -13.20 2.52 11.36
N ASP A 99 -13.88 1.48 11.87
CA ASP A 99 -13.80 0.13 11.31
C ASP A 99 -14.41 0.08 9.91
N LYS A 100 -15.50 0.81 9.67
CA LYS A 100 -16.09 0.97 8.33
C LYS A 100 -15.12 1.63 7.36
N LEU A 101 -14.36 2.64 7.80
CA LEU A 101 -13.32 3.26 6.99
C LEU A 101 -12.17 2.29 6.68
N TYR A 102 -11.81 1.40 7.62
CA TYR A 102 -10.84 0.35 7.36
C TYR A 102 -11.33 -0.68 6.34
N LEU A 103 -12.61 -1.06 6.38
CA LEU A 103 -13.19 -1.94 5.35
C LEU A 103 -13.15 -1.30 3.96
N ASP A 104 -13.50 -0.01 3.88
CA ASP A 104 -13.45 0.75 2.62
C ASP A 104 -12.00 0.87 2.11
N PHE A 105 -11.07 1.24 3.00
CA PHE A 105 -9.64 1.24 2.68
C PHE A 105 -9.17 -0.12 2.16
N GLY A 106 -9.58 -1.23 2.81
CA GLY A 106 -9.20 -2.59 2.41
C GLY A 106 -9.68 -2.94 1.00
N ALA A 107 -10.93 -2.60 0.67
CA ALA A 107 -11.50 -2.85 -0.65
C ALA A 107 -10.75 -2.06 -1.75
N HIS A 108 -10.45 -0.78 -1.51
CA HIS A 108 -9.66 0.04 -2.43
C HIS A 108 -8.22 -0.43 -2.53
N PHE A 109 -7.58 -0.83 -1.42
CA PHE A 109 -6.22 -1.35 -1.40
C PHE A 109 -6.09 -2.62 -2.24
N GLU A 110 -6.99 -3.58 -2.08
CA GLU A 110 -6.98 -4.83 -2.86
C GLU A 110 -7.24 -4.56 -4.34
N LYS A 111 -8.20 -3.71 -4.67
CA LYS A 111 -8.58 -3.44 -6.06
C LYS A 111 -7.56 -2.58 -6.80
N GLU A 112 -7.04 -1.52 -6.17
CA GLU A 112 -6.25 -0.50 -6.86
C GLU A 112 -4.75 -0.65 -6.61
N PHE A 113 -4.33 -1.13 -5.43
CA PHE A 113 -2.91 -1.29 -5.10
C PHE A 113 -2.39 -2.67 -5.46
N LEU A 114 -3.07 -3.73 -5.01
CA LEU A 114 -2.68 -5.11 -5.32
C LEU A 114 -3.10 -5.48 -6.75
N GLY A 115 -4.34 -5.18 -7.11
CA GLY A 115 -4.85 -5.43 -8.45
C GLY A 115 -4.06 -4.65 -9.51
N GLN A 116 -3.56 -5.35 -10.52
CA GLN A 116 -2.81 -4.75 -11.64
C GLN A 116 -3.33 -5.30 -12.96
N GLY A 117 -3.41 -4.43 -13.95
CA GLY A 117 -3.74 -4.84 -15.32
C GLY A 117 -2.61 -5.65 -15.96
N PRO A 118 -2.91 -6.50 -16.97
CA PRO A 118 -1.92 -7.36 -17.60
C PRO A 118 -0.76 -6.62 -18.28
N ASN A 119 -0.93 -5.35 -18.59
CA ASN A 119 0.08 -4.48 -19.20
C ASN A 119 0.44 -3.29 -18.30
N GLU A 120 0.09 -3.34 -17.04
CA GLU A 120 0.41 -2.28 -16.09
C GLU A 120 1.86 -2.39 -15.65
N ASP A 121 2.60 -1.29 -15.75
CA ASP A 121 4.00 -1.16 -15.32
C ASP A 121 4.13 0.11 -14.48
N ARG A 122 3.87 -0.02 -13.18
CA ARG A 122 3.95 1.06 -12.20
C ARG A 122 5.39 1.27 -11.74
N THR A 123 5.84 2.52 -11.77
CA THR A 123 7.08 2.89 -11.10
C THR A 123 6.91 2.91 -9.57
N ILE A 124 8.02 2.89 -8.84
CA ILE A 124 8.02 3.00 -7.38
C ILE A 124 7.35 4.31 -6.94
N ASP A 125 7.65 5.43 -7.60
CA ASP A 125 7.04 6.73 -7.27
C ASP A 125 5.51 6.71 -7.44
N GLN A 126 5.03 6.12 -8.54
CA GLN A 126 3.59 5.95 -8.77
C GLN A 126 2.92 5.07 -7.71
N SER A 127 3.60 4.00 -7.29
CA SER A 127 3.12 3.11 -6.23
C SER A 127 3.05 3.84 -4.88
N LEU A 128 4.05 4.67 -4.55
CA LEU A 128 4.05 5.46 -3.33
C LEU A 128 2.96 6.55 -3.34
N ASP A 129 2.75 7.22 -4.48
CA ASP A 129 1.68 8.21 -4.63
C ASP A 129 0.30 7.55 -4.49
N LEU A 130 0.13 6.36 -5.06
CA LEU A 130 -1.08 5.56 -4.89
C LEU A 130 -1.26 5.13 -3.42
N GLY A 131 -0.18 4.72 -2.75
CA GLY A 131 -0.20 4.40 -1.31
C GLY A 131 -0.69 5.57 -0.47
N TRP A 132 -0.17 6.78 -0.69
CA TRP A 132 -0.64 7.99 -0.01
C TRP A 132 -2.11 8.27 -0.27
N ARG A 133 -2.56 8.14 -1.52
CA ARG A 133 -3.97 8.31 -1.89
C ARG A 133 -4.86 7.37 -1.09
N LEU A 134 -4.49 6.11 -0.97
CA LEU A 134 -5.27 5.14 -0.20
C LEU A 134 -5.26 5.45 1.29
N LEU A 135 -4.10 5.80 1.86
CA LEU A 135 -4.01 6.17 3.27
C LEU A 135 -4.88 7.37 3.63
N SER A 136 -5.18 8.25 2.69
CA SER A 136 -6.05 9.40 2.94
C SER A 136 -7.54 9.06 3.13
N ILE A 137 -7.95 7.82 2.87
CA ILE A 137 -9.28 7.32 3.24
C ILE A 137 -9.42 7.29 4.77
N LEU A 138 -8.29 7.03 5.46
CA LEU A 138 -8.24 6.95 6.90
C LEU A 138 -8.05 8.33 7.54
N PRO A 139 -8.60 8.58 8.73
CA PRO A 139 -8.36 9.82 9.45
C PRO A 139 -6.89 9.94 9.87
N ARG A 140 -6.41 11.18 10.03
CA ARG A 140 -5.01 11.47 10.38
C ARG A 140 -4.58 10.79 11.69
N GLU A 141 -5.48 10.68 12.64
CA GLU A 141 -5.24 10.08 13.96
C GLU A 141 -4.85 8.60 13.89
N GLU A 142 -5.23 7.92 12.80
CA GLU A 142 -4.90 6.51 12.55
C GLU A 142 -3.55 6.31 11.85
N LEU A 143 -2.90 7.41 11.42
CA LEU A 143 -1.66 7.39 10.65
C LEU A 143 -0.46 7.74 11.55
N ASP A 144 -0.20 6.89 12.53
CA ASP A 144 0.83 7.09 13.57
C ASP A 144 2.25 6.66 13.16
N ARG A 145 2.39 6.04 11.97
CA ARG A 145 3.67 5.58 11.42
C ARG A 145 4.26 6.48 10.34
N VAL A 146 3.59 7.59 10.05
CA VAL A 146 4.07 8.62 9.13
C VAL A 146 4.39 9.88 9.94
N ASP A 147 5.63 10.34 9.80
CA ASP A 147 6.16 11.50 10.50
C ASP A 147 5.80 12.84 9.81
N GLU A 148 6.73 13.79 9.77
CA GLU A 148 6.53 15.12 9.16
C GLU A 148 6.13 15.08 7.68
N ALA A 149 6.55 14.04 6.93
CA ALA A 149 6.13 13.87 5.53
C ALA A 149 4.62 13.64 5.45
N GLY A 150 4.03 12.90 6.40
CA GLY A 150 2.59 12.75 6.55
C GLY A 150 1.87 14.09 6.76
N ASN A 151 2.44 14.99 7.53
CA ASN A 151 1.84 16.31 7.77
C ASN A 151 1.76 17.17 6.50
N LEU A 152 2.70 17.03 5.57
CA LEU A 152 2.64 17.72 4.27
C LEU A 152 1.48 17.27 3.40
N TYR A 153 1.01 16.04 3.59
CA TYR A 153 -0.13 15.48 2.87
C TYR A 153 -1.47 15.74 3.57
N PHE A 154 -1.47 16.03 4.87
CA PHE A 154 -2.66 16.19 5.72
C PHE A 154 -2.77 17.57 6.37
N ASP A 155 -2.04 18.59 5.92
CA ASP A 155 -2.02 19.95 6.46
C ASP A 155 -3.35 20.71 6.34
N GLY A 156 -4.43 20.00 5.99
CA GLY A 156 -5.76 20.59 5.77
C GLY A 156 -5.94 21.16 4.38
N SER A 157 -4.91 21.14 3.53
CA SER A 157 -5.12 21.38 2.10
C SER A 157 -5.87 20.19 1.51
N PRO A 158 -6.88 20.44 0.64
CA PRO A 158 -7.51 19.34 -0.06
C PRO A 158 -6.43 18.62 -0.86
N PHE A 159 -6.29 17.33 -0.60
CA PHE A 159 -5.37 16.48 -1.34
C PHE A 159 -5.57 16.73 -2.84
N PRO A 160 -4.51 16.80 -3.66
CA PRO A 160 -4.62 17.20 -5.07
C PRO A 160 -5.68 16.46 -5.88
N TRP A 161 -6.09 15.25 -5.49
CA TRP A 161 -7.16 14.53 -6.18
C TRP A 161 -8.58 14.97 -5.80
N LYS A 162 -8.84 15.62 -4.65
CA LYS A 162 -10.13 16.28 -4.41
C LYS A 162 -10.34 17.53 -5.26
N LEU A 163 -9.27 18.03 -5.86
CA LEU A 163 -9.34 19.07 -6.91
C LEU A 163 -9.60 18.48 -8.29
N ALA A 164 -9.68 17.17 -8.42
CA ALA A 164 -9.82 16.48 -9.68
C ALA A 164 -11.26 16.00 -9.94
N ASP A 165 -12.26 16.83 -9.70
CA ASP A 165 -13.48 16.80 -10.53
C ASP A 165 -13.15 17.06 -12.01
N ASP A 166 -11.91 17.48 -12.31
CA ASP A 166 -11.27 17.59 -13.62
C ASP A 166 -10.26 16.46 -13.89
N PHE A 167 -10.41 15.29 -13.28
CA PHE A 167 -9.55 14.15 -13.55
C PHE A 167 -9.93 13.53 -14.89
N ASP A 168 -9.31 14.02 -15.93
CA ASP A 168 -9.36 13.45 -17.28
C ASP A 168 -8.68 12.07 -17.24
N GLU A 169 -9.46 10.99 -17.26
CA GLU A 169 -8.98 9.60 -17.29
C GLU A 169 -8.03 9.33 -18.45
N ASP A 170 -8.03 10.17 -19.49
CA ASP A 170 -7.13 10.10 -20.65
C ASP A 170 -5.77 10.78 -20.42
N LYS A 171 -5.62 11.60 -19.36
CA LYS A 171 -4.32 12.16 -18.97
C LYS A 171 -3.66 11.29 -17.91
N ARG A 172 -3.33 10.06 -18.29
CA ARG A 172 -2.50 9.18 -17.51
C ARG A 172 -1.26 9.92 -17.02
N TRP A 173 -1.20 10.18 -15.69
CA TRP A 173 0.02 10.44 -14.93
C TRP A 173 0.84 11.68 -15.34
N GLY A 174 0.20 12.83 -15.39
CA GLY A 174 0.92 14.11 -15.28
C GLY A 174 1.47 14.26 -13.87
N TYR A 175 2.75 14.65 -13.75
CA TYR A 175 3.41 14.95 -12.48
C TYR A 175 2.52 15.81 -11.58
N PRO A 176 2.20 15.38 -10.34
CA PRO A 176 1.33 16.15 -9.46
C PRO A 176 1.97 17.51 -9.17
N LYS A 177 1.17 18.56 -9.19
CA LYS A 177 1.61 19.96 -8.97
C LYS A 177 2.34 20.17 -7.63
N TRP A 178 2.19 19.24 -6.67
CA TRP A 178 2.88 19.29 -5.39
C TRP A 178 4.41 19.07 -5.48
N LYS A 179 4.93 18.35 -6.49
CA LYS A 179 6.40 18.30 -6.74
C LYS A 179 6.98 19.69 -6.99
N VAL A 180 6.17 20.58 -7.57
CA VAL A 180 6.54 21.99 -7.77
C VAL A 180 6.52 22.75 -6.44
N LEU A 181 5.59 22.42 -5.54
CA LEU A 181 5.47 23.04 -4.22
C LEU A 181 6.62 22.60 -3.29
N LEU A 182 6.93 21.31 -3.23
CA LEU A 182 8.07 20.78 -2.47
C LEU A 182 9.40 21.35 -2.97
N GLY A 183 9.59 21.46 -4.27
CA GLY A 183 10.77 22.11 -4.84
C GLY A 183 10.91 23.58 -4.43
N LYS A 184 9.80 24.29 -4.21
CA LYS A 184 9.79 25.68 -3.72
C LYS A 184 10.04 25.77 -2.22
N LEU A 185 9.54 24.82 -1.42
CA LEU A 185 9.69 24.80 0.04
C LEU A 185 11.09 24.31 0.47
N THR A 186 11.67 23.38 -0.25
CA THR A 186 12.98 22.81 0.09
C THR A 186 14.17 23.55 -0.54
N GLY A 187 13.94 24.59 -1.36
CA GLY A 187 15.00 25.37 -2.03
C GLY A 187 15.86 24.57 -3.03
N LYS A 188 15.52 23.29 -3.28
CA LYS A 188 16.23 22.43 -4.23
C LYS A 188 15.54 22.43 -5.60
N GLY A 189 15.48 23.59 -6.24
CA GLY A 189 15.18 23.68 -7.66
C GLY A 189 16.36 23.12 -8.46
N ARG A 190 16.27 21.86 -8.93
CA ARG A 190 17.16 21.40 -10.02
C ARG A 190 16.73 22.16 -11.28
N LYS A 191 17.64 22.97 -11.79
CA LYS A 191 17.56 23.43 -13.18
C LYS A 191 17.72 22.18 -14.05
N CYS A 192 16.69 21.87 -14.83
CA CYS A 192 16.84 21.00 -15.99
C CYS A 192 17.32 21.93 -17.12
N ASP A 193 18.55 21.74 -17.56
CA ASP A 193 19.03 22.14 -18.89
C ASP A 193 18.68 21.03 -19.87
#